data_6c91ec91102deb3ce8f17132ab118dbc
#
_entry.id   6c91ec91102deb3ce8f17132ab118dbc
#
_cell.length_a   1.000
_cell.length_b   1.000
_cell.length_c   1.000
_cell.angle_alpha   90.00
_cell.angle_beta   90.00
_cell.angle_gamma   90.00
#
_symmetry.space_group_name_H-M   'P 1'
#
loop_
_entity.id
_entity.type
_entity.pdbx_description
1 polymer ?
#
loop_
_entity_poly.entity_id
_entity_poly.type
_entity_poly.pdbx_seq_one_letter_code
_entity_poly.pdbx_strand_id
1 'polypeptide(L)'
;MSLTDPVADLLTRIRNAINAHQQKIDVPASNLKAEIARILKEEGYLSNFKATEENGRRVLRLYLKYGSNNDAAITNLARVSRPGCRVYVGHTEIPRVLGGLGINILTTPKGVMTGRAARKSGVGGEILCEVW
;
A
#
# COMPACT_ATOMS: atom_id res chain seq x y z
N MET A 1 -20.87 0.56 -16.97
CA MET A 1 -20.08 1.45 -16.10
C MET A 1 -18.96 0.66 -15.42
N SER A 2 -17.75 1.10 -15.58
CA SER A 2 -16.63 0.44 -14.91
C SER A 2 -16.48 0.96 -13.48
N LEU A 3 -16.21 0.04 -12.58
CA LEU A 3 -15.85 0.39 -11.20
C LEU A 3 -14.39 0.85 -11.17
N THR A 4 -14.13 1.96 -10.51
CA THR A 4 -12.76 2.43 -10.32
C THR A 4 -12.20 1.90 -9.01
N ASP A 5 -10.95 1.48 -9.03
CA ASP A 5 -10.25 1.03 -7.83
C ASP A 5 -8.86 1.69 -7.79
N PRO A 6 -8.78 2.89 -7.19
CA PRO A 6 -7.50 3.61 -7.12
C PRO A 6 -6.41 2.85 -6.37
N VAL A 7 -6.79 2.03 -5.39
CA VAL A 7 -5.83 1.22 -4.65
C VAL A 7 -5.24 0.14 -5.55
N ALA A 8 -6.09 -0.58 -6.28
CA ALA A 8 -5.62 -1.60 -7.22
C ALA A 8 -4.72 -0.99 -8.30
N ASP A 9 -5.08 0.18 -8.79
CA ASP A 9 -4.27 0.90 -9.79
C ASP A 9 -2.88 1.25 -9.21
N LEU A 10 -2.83 1.74 -7.97
CA LEU A 10 -1.57 2.03 -7.29
C LEU A 10 -0.71 0.78 -7.18
N LEU A 11 -1.27 -0.34 -6.72
CA LEU A 11 -0.54 -1.59 -6.56
C LEU A 11 -0.01 -2.09 -7.90
N THR A 12 -0.82 -1.99 -8.96
CA THR A 12 -0.42 -2.40 -10.31
C THR A 12 0.73 -1.54 -10.83
N ARG A 13 0.68 -0.23 -10.62
CA ARG A 13 1.76 0.67 -11.04
C ARG A 13 3.07 0.37 -10.32
N ILE A 14 2.99 0.08 -9.01
CA ILE A 14 4.17 -0.31 -8.24
C ILE A 14 4.71 -1.65 -8.74
N ARG A 15 3.86 -2.63 -8.96
CA ARG A 15 4.26 -3.95 -9.47
C ARG A 15 4.96 -3.85 -10.82
N ASN A 16 4.38 -3.11 -11.75
CA ASN A 16 4.95 -2.94 -13.09
C ASN A 16 6.30 -2.21 -13.02
N ALA A 17 6.42 -1.20 -12.16
CA ALA A 17 7.66 -0.46 -11.98
C ALA A 17 8.77 -1.34 -11.40
N ILE A 18 8.45 -2.20 -10.45
CA ILE A 18 9.41 -3.15 -9.87
C ILE A 18 9.88 -4.14 -10.94
N ASN A 19 8.96 -4.67 -11.73
CA ASN A 19 9.31 -5.61 -12.81
C ASN A 19 10.19 -4.96 -13.86
N ALA A 20 10.05 -3.64 -14.08
CA ALA A 20 10.87 -2.87 -15.01
C ALA A 20 12.12 -2.25 -14.35
N HIS A 21 12.36 -2.53 -13.05
CA HIS A 21 13.47 -1.99 -12.27
C HIS A 21 13.55 -0.47 -12.29
N GLN A 22 12.40 0.21 -12.29
CA GLN A 22 12.35 1.67 -12.23
C GLN A 22 12.72 2.16 -10.83
N GLN A 23 13.41 3.31 -10.77
CA GLN A 23 13.81 3.91 -9.50
C GLN A 23 12.66 4.63 -8.82
N LYS A 24 11.79 5.25 -9.59
CA LYS A 24 10.67 6.05 -9.09
C LYS A 24 9.51 6.01 -10.06
N ILE A 25 8.31 6.26 -9.53
CA ILE A 25 7.10 6.40 -10.34
C ILE A 25 6.28 7.57 -9.82
N ASP A 26 5.49 8.16 -10.70
CA ASP A 26 4.54 9.20 -10.37
C ASP A 26 3.13 8.66 -10.53
N VAL A 27 2.29 8.92 -9.54
CA VAL A 27 0.86 8.53 -9.58
C VAL A 27 0.02 9.74 -9.19
N PRO A 28 -1.23 9.83 -9.67
CA PRO A 28 -2.11 10.90 -9.20
C PRO A 28 -2.27 10.82 -7.68
N ALA A 29 -2.14 11.96 -7.01
CA ALA A 29 -2.18 12.01 -5.55
C ALA A 29 -3.60 11.89 -5.02
N SER A 30 -3.72 11.23 -3.86
CA SER A 30 -4.91 11.23 -3.03
C SER A 30 -4.47 11.01 -1.59
N ASN A 31 -5.34 11.37 -0.65
CA ASN A 31 -5.02 11.16 0.77
C ASN A 31 -4.81 9.69 1.09
N LEU A 32 -5.64 8.82 0.55
CA LEU A 32 -5.53 7.38 0.77
C LEU A 32 -4.22 6.82 0.22
N LYS A 33 -3.85 7.20 -1.01
CA LYS A 33 -2.58 6.74 -1.61
C LYS A 33 -1.38 7.24 -0.83
N ALA A 34 -1.43 8.49 -0.34
CA ALA A 34 -0.35 9.04 0.49
C ALA A 34 -0.20 8.25 1.80
N GLU A 35 -1.31 7.87 2.42
CA GLU A 35 -1.27 7.08 3.64
C GLU A 35 -0.71 5.67 3.40
N ILE A 36 -1.07 5.05 2.29
CA ILE A 36 -0.50 3.75 1.91
C ILE A 36 1.00 3.89 1.66
N ALA A 37 1.43 4.94 0.95
CA ALA A 37 2.85 5.19 0.68
C ALA A 37 3.62 5.41 1.99
N ARG A 38 3.05 6.15 2.93
CA ARG A 38 3.66 6.36 4.25
C ARG A 38 3.92 5.04 4.97
N ILE A 39 2.94 4.16 4.98
CA ILE A 39 3.07 2.85 5.61
C ILE A 39 4.13 2.01 4.90
N LEU A 40 4.13 1.98 3.57
CA LEU A 40 5.12 1.23 2.81
C LEU A 40 6.54 1.74 3.10
N LYS A 41 6.71 3.05 3.25
CA LYS A 41 8.00 3.61 3.62
C LYS A 41 8.40 3.23 5.04
N GLU A 42 7.50 3.38 6.01
CA GLU A 42 7.76 3.05 7.40
C GLU A 42 8.12 1.57 7.60
N GLU A 43 7.48 0.69 6.82
CA GLU A 43 7.72 -0.75 6.90
C GLU A 43 8.91 -1.21 6.06
N GLY A 44 9.59 -0.28 5.38
CA GLY A 44 10.81 -0.58 4.65
C GLY A 44 10.60 -1.10 3.23
N TYR A 45 9.41 -0.95 2.67
CA TYR A 45 9.12 -1.40 1.30
C TYR A 45 9.40 -0.34 0.25
N LEU A 46 9.34 0.95 0.63
CA LEU A 46 9.74 2.06 -0.23
C LEU A 46 10.92 2.78 0.42
N SER A 47 11.80 3.37 -0.38
CA SER A 47 12.88 4.18 0.16
C SER A 47 12.39 5.58 0.55
N ASN A 48 11.44 6.15 -0.19
CA ASN A 48 10.85 7.44 0.12
C ASN A 48 9.59 7.68 -0.70
N PHE A 49 8.86 8.74 -0.39
CA PHE A 49 7.78 9.25 -1.21
C PHE A 49 7.69 10.76 -1.03
N LYS A 50 7.18 11.45 -2.05
CA LYS A 50 7.01 12.92 -2.02
C LYS A 50 5.70 13.29 -2.70
N ALA A 51 5.02 14.31 -2.15
CA ALA A 51 3.91 14.94 -2.81
C ALA A 51 4.45 16.14 -3.59
N THR A 52 4.19 16.17 -4.88
CA THR A 52 4.63 17.26 -5.77
C THR A 52 3.45 17.77 -6.57
N GLU A 53 3.65 18.88 -7.27
CA GLU A 53 2.63 19.45 -8.14
C GLU A 53 3.25 19.66 -9.51
N GLU A 54 2.61 19.10 -10.54
CA GLU A 54 3.04 19.23 -11.93
C GLU A 54 1.85 19.65 -12.78
N ASN A 55 2.02 20.72 -13.56
CA ASN A 55 0.98 21.24 -14.45
C ASN A 55 -0.35 21.49 -13.72
N GLY A 56 -0.29 22.00 -12.48
CA GLY A 56 -1.48 22.25 -11.69
C GLY A 56 -2.13 21.02 -11.07
N ARG A 57 -1.51 19.84 -11.22
CA ARG A 57 -2.03 18.59 -10.66
C ARG A 57 -1.14 18.09 -9.54
N ARG A 58 -1.76 17.59 -8.48
CA ARG A 58 -1.03 16.99 -7.38
C ARG A 58 -0.60 15.57 -7.78
N VAL A 59 0.68 15.30 -7.61
CA VAL A 59 1.29 14.03 -7.98
C VAL A 59 2.00 13.47 -6.76
N LEU A 60 1.86 12.17 -6.55
CA LEU A 60 2.58 11.43 -5.52
C LEU A 60 3.73 10.69 -6.20
N ARG A 61 4.96 11.00 -5.81
CA ARG A 61 6.16 10.37 -6.34
C ARG A 61 6.65 9.33 -5.35
N LEU A 62 6.74 8.10 -5.81
CA LEU A 62 7.19 6.96 -4.99
C LEU A 62 8.58 6.54 -5.44
N TYR A 63 9.49 6.40 -4.46
CA TYR A 63 10.85 5.94 -4.70
C TYR A 63 10.93 4.48 -4.29
N LEU A 64 11.16 3.61 -5.26
CA LEU A 64 11.22 2.17 -5.04
C LEU A 64 12.53 1.78 -4.38
N LYS A 65 12.51 0.70 -3.62
CA LYS A 65 13.67 0.25 -2.87
C LYS A 65 14.18 -1.08 -3.39
N TYR A 66 15.50 -1.14 -3.62
CA TYR A 66 16.18 -2.34 -4.09
C TYR A 66 17.35 -2.65 -3.15
N GLY A 67 17.63 -3.94 -2.98
CA GLY A 67 18.77 -4.38 -2.17
C GLY A 67 20.08 -4.34 -2.97
N SER A 68 21.17 -4.78 -2.32
CA SER A 68 22.51 -4.77 -2.89
C SER A 68 22.63 -5.63 -4.14
N ASN A 69 21.81 -6.67 -4.27
CA ASN A 69 21.77 -7.55 -5.44
C ASN A 69 20.74 -7.11 -6.47
N ASN A 70 20.26 -5.86 -6.38
CA ASN A 70 19.21 -5.30 -7.23
C ASN A 70 17.86 -6.01 -7.08
N ASP A 71 17.64 -6.68 -5.95
CA ASP A 71 16.37 -7.32 -5.61
C ASP A 71 15.43 -6.28 -5.02
N ALA A 72 14.18 -6.26 -5.50
CA ALA A 72 13.18 -5.35 -4.97
C ALA A 72 12.82 -5.69 -3.52
N ALA A 73 12.62 -4.69 -2.69
CA ALA A 73 12.16 -4.87 -1.31
C ALA A 73 10.75 -5.46 -1.28
N ILE A 74 9.92 -5.13 -2.26
CA ILE A 74 8.59 -5.71 -2.42
C ILE A 74 8.69 -6.94 -3.31
N THR A 75 8.27 -8.09 -2.79
CA THR A 75 8.17 -9.31 -3.58
C THR A 75 6.84 -9.37 -4.31
N ASN A 76 5.75 -9.01 -3.62
CA ASN A 76 4.42 -9.02 -4.24
C ASN A 76 3.47 -8.08 -3.49
N LEU A 77 2.39 -7.69 -4.19
CA LEU A 77 1.32 -6.89 -3.64
C LEU A 77 -0.01 -7.50 -4.10
N ALA A 78 -0.95 -7.60 -3.19
CA ALA A 78 -2.26 -8.18 -3.50
C ALA A 78 -3.37 -7.28 -2.97
N ARG A 79 -4.35 -6.99 -3.82
CA ARG A 79 -5.56 -6.29 -3.42
C ARG A 79 -6.46 -7.27 -2.68
N VAL A 80 -6.92 -6.92 -1.48
CA VAL A 80 -7.81 -7.79 -0.69
C VAL A 80 -9.26 -7.32 -0.84
N SER A 81 -9.59 -6.15 -0.36
CA SER A 81 -10.93 -5.57 -0.50
C SER A 81 -11.08 -4.95 -1.87
N ARG A 82 -12.21 -5.16 -2.52
CA ARG A 82 -12.48 -4.64 -3.87
C ARG A 82 -13.83 -3.95 -3.89
N PRO A 83 -14.08 -3.03 -4.83
CA PRO A 83 -15.36 -2.31 -4.87
C PRO A 83 -16.58 -3.21 -4.88
N GLY A 84 -16.50 -4.38 -5.54
CA GLY A 84 -17.60 -5.35 -5.61
C GLY A 84 -17.58 -6.38 -4.50
N CYS A 85 -16.55 -6.41 -3.66
CA CYS A 85 -16.38 -7.43 -2.62
C CYS A 85 -15.51 -6.88 -1.49
N ARG A 86 -16.11 -6.09 -0.60
CA ARG A 86 -15.39 -5.50 0.53
C ARG A 86 -15.10 -6.54 1.59
N VAL A 87 -13.92 -6.46 2.20
CA VAL A 87 -13.47 -7.38 3.24
C VAL A 87 -13.22 -6.61 4.53
N TYR A 88 -14.04 -6.88 5.54
CA TYR A 88 -13.94 -6.25 6.87
C TYR A 88 -13.59 -7.30 7.90
N VAL A 89 -12.77 -6.93 8.88
CA VAL A 89 -12.38 -7.82 9.96
C VAL A 89 -12.38 -7.07 11.30
N GLY A 90 -12.70 -7.80 12.37
CA GLY A 90 -12.52 -7.30 13.73
C GLY A 90 -11.04 -7.39 14.13
N HIS A 91 -10.65 -6.70 15.20
CA HIS A 91 -9.25 -6.63 15.61
C HIS A 91 -8.66 -8.00 15.98
N THR A 92 -9.48 -8.94 16.44
CA THR A 92 -9.02 -10.29 16.77
C THR A 92 -8.93 -11.23 15.57
N GLU A 93 -9.51 -10.82 14.43
CA GLU A 93 -9.60 -11.65 13.22
C GLU A 93 -8.70 -11.18 12.10
N ILE A 94 -7.81 -10.23 12.36
CA ILE A 94 -6.89 -9.71 11.35
C ILE A 94 -5.88 -10.81 10.99
N PRO A 95 -5.85 -11.25 9.72
CA PRO A 95 -4.92 -12.31 9.32
C PRO A 95 -3.48 -11.81 9.30
N ARG A 96 -2.54 -12.73 9.43
CA ARG A 96 -1.12 -12.44 9.27
C ARG A 96 -0.69 -12.77 7.86
N VAL A 97 0.16 -11.92 7.28
CA VAL A 97 0.68 -12.13 5.94
C VAL A 97 2.02 -12.87 6.07
N LEU A 98 2.12 -14.04 5.46
CA LEU A 98 3.33 -14.89 5.52
C LEU A 98 3.84 -15.08 6.95
N GLY A 99 2.95 -15.39 7.89
CA GLY A 99 3.33 -15.62 9.29
C GLY A 99 3.91 -14.41 10.00
N GLY A 100 3.64 -13.21 9.50
CA GLY A 100 4.13 -11.96 10.07
C GLY A 100 5.31 -11.35 9.33
N LEU A 101 5.80 -11.99 8.27
CA LEU A 101 6.89 -11.46 7.45
C LEU A 101 6.43 -10.35 6.50
N GLY A 102 5.17 -10.40 6.09
CA GLY A 102 4.57 -9.35 5.28
C GLY A 102 3.63 -8.48 6.12
N ILE A 103 2.96 -7.55 5.46
CA ILE A 103 2.00 -6.66 6.11
C ILE A 103 0.68 -6.67 5.35
N ASN A 104 -0.40 -6.37 6.06
CA ASN A 104 -1.63 -5.90 5.44
C ASN A 104 -1.86 -4.45 5.86
N ILE A 105 -2.58 -3.72 5.04
CA ILE A 105 -2.90 -2.33 5.26
C ILE A 105 -4.41 -2.22 5.37
N LEU A 106 -4.88 -1.66 6.48
CA LEU A 106 -6.30 -1.52 6.76
C LEU A 106 -6.69 -0.06 6.87
N THR A 107 -7.92 0.24 6.48
CA THR A 107 -8.54 1.50 6.87
C THR A 107 -9.44 1.24 8.06
N THR A 108 -9.23 1.98 9.14
CA THR A 108 -9.92 1.80 10.43
C THR A 108 -10.53 3.13 10.88
N PRO A 109 -11.40 3.11 11.90
CA PRO A 109 -11.91 4.36 12.47
C PRO A 109 -10.82 5.29 13.01
N LYS A 110 -9.62 4.75 13.29
CA LYS A 110 -8.46 5.54 13.76
C LYS A 110 -7.49 5.89 12.65
N GLY A 111 -7.84 5.60 11.40
CA GLY A 111 -7.02 5.93 10.24
C GLY A 111 -6.51 4.71 9.50
N VAL A 112 -5.65 4.95 8.50
CA VAL A 112 -5.03 3.88 7.72
C VAL A 112 -3.80 3.39 8.49
N MET A 113 -3.71 2.08 8.68
CA MET A 113 -2.63 1.47 9.47
C MET A 113 -2.39 0.03 9.05
N THR A 114 -1.28 -0.55 9.53
CA THR A 114 -1.00 -1.97 9.31
C THR A 114 -1.92 -2.81 10.19
N GLY A 115 -2.10 -4.07 9.81
CA GLY A 115 -2.88 -5.02 10.62
C GLY A 115 -2.28 -5.19 12.02
N ARG A 116 -0.95 -5.15 12.12
CA ARG A 116 -0.26 -5.23 13.40
C ARG A 116 -0.61 -4.04 14.30
N ALA A 117 -0.59 -2.83 13.75
CA ALA A 117 -0.95 -1.62 14.49
C ALA A 117 -2.43 -1.63 14.88
N ALA A 118 -3.30 -2.06 13.98
CA ALA A 118 -4.74 -2.16 14.25
C ALA A 118 -5.02 -3.15 15.37
N ARG A 119 -4.38 -4.30 15.35
CA ARG A 119 -4.51 -5.32 16.39
C ARG A 119 -4.05 -4.78 17.74
N LYS A 120 -2.91 -4.09 17.76
CA LYS A 120 -2.37 -3.48 18.97
C LYS A 120 -3.27 -2.37 19.52
N SER A 121 -3.92 -1.62 18.64
CA SER A 121 -4.84 -0.54 19.02
C SER A 121 -6.24 -1.05 19.35
N GLY A 122 -6.52 -2.34 19.14
CA GLY A 122 -7.83 -2.92 19.43
C GLY A 122 -8.91 -2.49 18.45
N VAL A 123 -8.57 -2.18 17.21
CA VAL A 123 -9.53 -1.75 16.19
C VAL A 123 -9.48 -2.68 14.98
N GLY A 124 -10.64 -2.92 14.39
CA GLY A 124 -10.76 -3.60 13.10
C GLY A 124 -11.07 -2.61 12.02
N GLY A 125 -11.21 -3.11 10.80
CA GLY A 125 -11.54 -2.28 9.66
C GLY A 125 -11.54 -3.06 8.37
N GLU A 126 -11.44 -2.33 7.26
CA GLU A 126 -11.41 -2.89 5.92
C GLU A 126 -9.96 -3.18 5.54
N ILE A 127 -9.67 -4.42 5.12
CA ILE A 127 -8.35 -4.79 4.64
C ILE A 127 -8.22 -4.33 3.19
N LEU A 128 -7.37 -3.34 2.94
CA LEU A 128 -7.17 -2.80 1.59
C LEU A 128 -6.29 -3.72 0.75
N CYS A 129 -5.15 -4.12 1.27
CA CYS A 129 -4.17 -4.88 0.51
C CYS A 129 -3.20 -5.61 1.42
N GLU A 130 -2.41 -6.49 0.80
CA GLU A 130 -1.30 -7.19 1.44
C GLU A 130 -0.03 -6.94 0.66
N VAL A 131 1.09 -6.84 1.35
CA VAL A 131 2.41 -6.60 0.75
C VAL A 131 3.44 -7.48 1.45
N TRP A 132 4.30 -8.10 0.65
CA TRP A 132 5.41 -8.87 1.20
C TRP A 132 6.60 -8.92 0.28
#